data_f83207a7f00f2a0267cdd9c48e457e50
#
_entry.id   f83207a7f00f2a0267cdd9c48e457e50
#
_cell.length_a   1.000
_cell.length_b   1.000
_cell.length_c   1.000
_cell.angle_alpha   90.00
_cell.angle_beta   90.00
_cell.angle_gamma   90.00
#
_symmetry.space_group_name_H-M   'P 1'
#
loop_
_entity.id
_entity.type
_entity.pdbx_description
1 polymer ?
#
loop_
_entity_poly.entity_id
_entity_poly.type
_entity_poly.pdbx_seq_one_letter_code
_entity_poly.pdbx_strand_id
1 'polypeptide(L)'
;MQSMCNNKELNKDYLDAYIVVLIGERLKPKNLKRAVAKVNQQVQKFNNSYEKYHTDVLQQYNEVQDSLANITRAIEKGIFTDDLLQRAEQLENEKAKLETRLHELKLLEPIAYEDVAYLHTQWKELKRNTEEFRTFIQQFVKAIHVRPYDFDIVLDMGFGVVELTETISMRRGELYEMFDSKVKE
;
A
#
# COMPACT_ATOMS: atom_id res chain seq x y z
N MET A 1 -37.68 15.10 0.18
CA MET A 1 -36.69 15.88 -0.60
C MET A 1 -36.02 14.94 -1.58
N GLN A 2 -36.38 15.01 -2.85
CA GLN A 2 -35.64 14.27 -3.89
C GLN A 2 -34.33 15.03 -4.13
N SER A 3 -33.19 14.40 -3.84
CA SER A 3 -31.90 14.94 -4.22
C SER A 3 -31.83 14.89 -5.75
N MET A 4 -31.91 16.04 -6.40
CA MET A 4 -31.63 16.15 -7.83
C MET A 4 -30.15 15.82 -8.06
N CYS A 5 -29.87 14.61 -8.49
CA CYS A 5 -28.54 14.25 -8.95
C CYS A 5 -28.30 14.94 -10.31
N ASN A 6 -27.36 15.90 -10.36
CA ASN A 6 -27.00 16.62 -11.58
C ASN A 6 -26.10 15.81 -12.53
N ASN A 7 -25.76 14.57 -12.16
CA ASN A 7 -24.95 13.71 -13.01
C ASN A 7 -25.75 13.19 -14.18
N LYS A 8 -25.25 13.44 -15.40
CA LYS A 8 -25.81 12.82 -16.61
C LYS A 8 -25.57 11.32 -16.56
N GLU A 9 -26.48 10.55 -17.18
CA GLU A 9 -26.31 9.11 -17.31
C GLU A 9 -25.00 8.76 -18.02
N LEU A 10 -24.27 7.81 -17.46
CA LEU A 10 -23.09 7.21 -18.05
C LEU A 10 -23.49 5.87 -18.64
N ASN A 11 -23.24 5.65 -19.93
CA ASN A 11 -23.52 4.38 -20.55
C ASN A 11 -22.65 3.28 -19.93
N LYS A 12 -23.31 2.30 -19.32
CA LYS A 12 -22.65 1.21 -18.60
C LYS A 12 -21.75 0.37 -19.51
N ASP A 13 -22.23 0.04 -20.71
CA ASP A 13 -21.50 -0.85 -21.61
C ASP A 13 -20.18 -0.23 -22.07
N TYR A 14 -20.17 1.09 -22.29
CA TYR A 14 -18.96 1.82 -22.64
C TYR A 14 -17.98 1.88 -21.47
N LEU A 15 -18.48 2.10 -20.26
CA LEU A 15 -17.65 2.11 -19.07
C LEU A 15 -17.04 0.72 -18.80
N ASP A 16 -17.86 -0.32 -18.88
CA ASP A 16 -17.40 -1.69 -18.67
C ASP A 16 -16.34 -2.08 -19.72
N ALA A 17 -16.55 -1.76 -20.99
CA ALA A 17 -15.58 -1.99 -22.05
C ALA A 17 -14.26 -1.23 -21.82
N TYR A 18 -14.35 0.02 -21.38
CA TYR A 18 -13.18 0.84 -21.05
C TYR A 18 -12.38 0.24 -19.90
N ILE A 19 -13.05 -0.16 -18.81
CA ILE A 19 -12.39 -0.80 -17.63
C ILE A 19 -11.63 -2.06 -18.07
N VAL A 20 -12.27 -2.89 -18.91
CA VAL A 20 -11.64 -4.11 -19.44
C VAL A 20 -10.37 -3.79 -20.21
N VAL A 21 -10.43 -2.81 -21.11
CA VAL A 21 -9.26 -2.38 -21.89
C VAL A 21 -8.17 -1.84 -20.96
N LEU A 22 -8.54 -0.99 -20.02
CA LEU A 22 -7.64 -0.36 -19.08
C LEU A 22 -6.88 -1.40 -18.23
N ILE A 23 -7.60 -2.34 -17.64
CA ILE A 23 -6.97 -3.42 -16.83
C ILE A 23 -6.09 -4.29 -17.73
N GLY A 24 -6.55 -4.65 -18.93
CA GLY A 24 -5.73 -5.41 -19.89
C GLY A 24 -4.42 -4.73 -20.23
N GLU A 25 -4.41 -3.41 -20.39
CA GLU A 25 -3.18 -2.65 -20.61
C GLU A 25 -2.26 -2.68 -19.36
N ARG A 26 -2.84 -2.55 -18.16
CA ARG A 26 -2.06 -2.60 -16.90
C ARG A 26 -1.43 -3.97 -16.66
N LEU A 27 -2.11 -5.04 -17.05
CA LEU A 27 -1.63 -6.41 -16.89
C LEU A 27 -0.62 -6.85 -17.96
N LYS A 28 -0.31 -6.04 -18.97
CA LYS A 28 0.78 -6.36 -19.92
C LYS A 28 2.13 -6.49 -19.20
N PRO A 29 2.98 -7.45 -19.59
CA PRO A 29 4.25 -7.73 -18.90
C PRO A 29 5.13 -6.49 -18.68
N LYS A 30 5.19 -5.58 -19.67
CA LYS A 30 5.93 -4.32 -19.57
C LYS A 30 5.39 -3.41 -18.46
N ASN A 31 4.07 -3.34 -18.32
CA ASN A 31 3.42 -2.47 -17.34
C ASN A 31 3.46 -3.09 -15.93
N LEU A 32 3.30 -4.41 -15.83
CA LEU A 32 3.51 -5.14 -14.56
C LEU A 32 4.95 -4.97 -14.05
N LYS A 33 5.96 -5.11 -14.89
CA LYS A 33 7.35 -4.85 -14.50
C LYS A 33 7.56 -3.41 -13.99
N ARG A 34 6.93 -2.43 -14.62
CA ARG A 34 6.97 -1.03 -14.16
C ARG A 34 6.26 -0.84 -12.82
N ALA A 35 5.11 -1.49 -12.63
CA ALA A 35 4.36 -1.44 -11.38
C ALA A 35 5.18 -2.05 -10.23
N VAL A 36 5.74 -3.24 -10.42
CA VAL A 36 6.64 -3.90 -9.47
C VAL A 36 7.83 -3.01 -9.12
N ALA A 37 8.50 -2.43 -10.13
CA ALA A 37 9.62 -1.52 -9.88
C ALA A 37 9.21 -0.30 -9.03
N LYS A 38 8.01 0.27 -9.27
CA LYS A 38 7.48 1.39 -8.51
C LYS A 38 7.16 1.00 -7.06
N VAL A 39 6.54 -0.16 -6.86
CA VAL A 39 6.28 -0.72 -5.52
C VAL A 39 7.60 -0.96 -4.78
N ASN A 40 8.58 -1.60 -5.41
CA ASN A 40 9.88 -1.88 -4.80
C ASN A 40 10.65 -0.58 -4.46
N GLN A 41 10.49 0.47 -5.25
CA GLN A 41 11.02 1.79 -4.89
C GLN A 41 10.36 2.35 -3.62
N GLN A 42 9.06 2.12 -3.43
CA GLN A 42 8.35 2.53 -2.20
C GLN A 42 8.80 1.67 -1.02
N VAL A 43 8.90 0.35 -1.20
CA VAL A 43 9.45 -0.59 -0.20
C VAL A 43 10.84 -0.14 0.23
N GLN A 44 11.72 0.18 -0.71
CA GLN A 44 13.07 0.65 -0.40
C GLN A 44 13.08 1.96 0.39
N LYS A 45 12.24 2.94 0.00
CA LYS A 45 12.10 4.20 0.75
C LYS A 45 11.59 3.96 2.17
N PHE A 46 10.61 3.07 2.30
CA PHE A 46 10.09 2.67 3.61
C PHE A 46 11.19 2.03 4.44
N ASN A 47 11.90 1.03 3.91
CA ASN A 47 12.96 0.32 4.61
C ASN A 47 14.10 1.25 5.03
N ASN A 48 14.51 2.20 4.18
CA ASN A 48 15.54 3.18 4.53
C ASN A 48 15.11 4.08 5.69
N SER A 49 13.86 4.54 5.69
CA SER A 49 13.31 5.34 6.80
C SER A 49 13.22 4.52 8.08
N TYR A 50 12.91 3.26 7.93
CA TYR A 50 12.78 2.28 8.96
C TYR A 50 14.13 1.91 9.61
N GLU A 51 15.18 1.68 8.82
CA GLU A 51 16.52 1.40 9.33
C GLU A 51 17.04 2.55 10.21
N LYS A 52 16.77 3.80 9.78
CA LYS A 52 17.09 4.96 10.59
C LYS A 52 16.34 4.95 11.92
N TYR A 53 15.02 4.74 11.86
CA TYR A 53 14.19 4.69 13.08
C TYR A 53 14.59 3.53 13.99
N HIS A 54 14.90 2.35 13.44
CA HIS A 54 15.39 1.20 14.19
C HIS A 54 16.73 1.53 14.90
N THR A 55 17.64 2.19 14.19
CA THR A 55 18.94 2.62 14.77
C THR A 55 18.74 3.60 15.92
N ASP A 56 17.83 4.57 15.77
CA ASP A 56 17.53 5.55 16.80
C ASP A 56 16.91 4.88 18.05
N VAL A 57 15.98 3.93 17.85
CA VAL A 57 15.37 3.17 18.96
C VAL A 57 16.38 2.26 19.65
N LEU A 58 17.26 1.61 18.89
CA LEU A 58 18.32 0.76 19.44
C LEU A 58 19.33 1.58 20.25
N GLN A 59 19.67 2.78 19.80
CA GLN A 59 20.53 3.68 20.56
C GLN A 59 19.88 4.06 21.89
N GLN A 60 18.60 4.46 21.88
CA GLN A 60 17.86 4.79 23.12
C GLN A 60 17.82 3.59 24.07
N TYR A 61 17.58 2.39 23.55
CA TYR A 61 17.58 1.16 24.34
C TYR A 61 18.95 0.93 25.04
N ASN A 62 20.04 1.09 24.32
CA ASN A 62 21.39 0.94 24.87
C ASN A 62 21.67 2.00 25.94
N GLU A 63 21.29 3.25 25.73
CA GLU A 63 21.45 4.34 26.72
C GLU A 63 20.64 4.06 28.00
N VAL A 64 19.45 3.51 27.89
CA VAL A 64 18.64 3.07 29.04
C VAL A 64 19.31 1.89 29.76
N GLN A 65 19.81 0.90 29.04
CA GLN A 65 20.56 -0.22 29.64
C GLN A 65 21.82 0.24 30.39
N ASP A 66 22.57 1.14 29.80
CA ASP A 66 23.77 1.70 30.44
C ASP A 66 23.42 2.47 31.72
N SER A 67 22.32 3.20 31.70
CA SER A 67 21.81 3.93 32.86
C SER A 67 21.39 2.99 33.99
N LEU A 68 20.68 1.91 33.67
CA LEU A 68 20.32 0.85 34.63
C LEU A 68 21.54 0.16 35.21
N ALA A 69 22.53 -0.17 34.38
CA ALA A 69 23.78 -0.74 34.83
C ALA A 69 24.56 0.19 35.77
N ASN A 70 24.50 1.50 35.54
CA ASN A 70 25.12 2.50 36.44
C ASN A 70 24.41 2.58 37.79
N ILE A 71 23.09 2.53 37.82
CA ILE A 71 22.28 2.49 39.05
C ILE A 71 22.60 1.23 39.84
N THR A 72 22.60 0.06 39.16
CA THR A 72 22.94 -1.21 39.79
C THR A 72 24.31 -1.16 40.47
N ARG A 73 25.34 -0.62 39.78
CA ARG A 73 26.67 -0.44 40.33
C ARG A 73 26.74 0.52 41.53
N ALA A 74 25.86 1.55 41.53
CA ALA A 74 25.78 2.47 42.67
C ALA A 74 25.17 1.78 43.89
N ILE A 75 24.15 0.96 43.71
CA ILE A 75 23.50 0.15 44.75
C ILE A 75 24.51 -0.87 45.33
N GLU A 76 25.24 -1.57 44.47
CA GLU A 76 26.30 -2.51 44.88
C GLU A 76 27.38 -1.87 45.73
N LYS A 77 27.67 -0.57 45.52
CA LYS A 77 28.61 0.22 46.31
C LYS A 77 27.99 0.78 47.61
N GLY A 78 26.76 0.41 47.92
CA GLY A 78 26.06 0.86 49.12
C GLY A 78 25.38 2.21 49.03
N ILE A 79 25.28 2.80 47.83
CA ILE A 79 24.52 4.02 47.60
C ILE A 79 23.07 3.61 47.34
N PHE A 80 22.19 3.83 48.32
CA PHE A 80 20.80 3.44 48.26
C PHE A 80 19.91 4.63 48.67
N THR A 81 19.16 5.15 47.70
CA THR A 81 18.19 6.24 47.93
C THR A 81 16.87 5.93 47.22
N ASP A 82 15.77 6.49 47.73
CA ASP A 82 14.45 6.34 47.12
C ASP A 82 14.41 6.89 45.68
N ASP A 83 15.14 7.98 45.42
CA ASP A 83 15.26 8.56 44.09
C ASP A 83 15.92 7.60 43.09
N LEU A 84 16.95 6.84 43.51
CA LEU A 84 17.60 5.84 42.65
C LEU A 84 16.62 4.69 42.31
N LEU A 85 15.83 4.25 43.28
CA LEU A 85 14.83 3.21 43.05
C LEU A 85 13.75 3.69 42.09
N GLN A 86 13.22 4.88 42.31
CA GLN A 86 12.21 5.47 41.43
C GLN A 86 12.75 5.65 40.00
N ARG A 87 14.00 6.08 39.87
CA ARG A 87 14.66 6.20 38.56
C ARG A 87 14.86 4.87 37.87
N ALA A 88 15.25 3.82 38.62
CA ALA A 88 15.37 2.47 38.09
C ALA A 88 14.06 1.95 37.57
N GLU A 89 12.96 2.11 38.30
CA GLU A 89 11.62 1.71 37.86
C GLU A 89 11.18 2.42 36.58
N GLN A 90 11.44 3.73 36.48
CA GLN A 90 11.16 4.49 35.26
C GLN A 90 11.95 3.95 34.05
N LEU A 91 13.23 3.66 34.22
CA LEU A 91 14.08 3.13 33.17
C LEU A 91 13.70 1.71 32.76
N GLU A 92 13.29 0.85 33.71
CA GLU A 92 12.77 -0.48 33.36
C GLU A 92 11.47 -0.41 32.54
N ASN A 93 10.56 0.50 32.89
CA ASN A 93 9.36 0.76 32.12
C ASN A 93 9.66 1.32 30.71
N GLU A 94 10.66 2.18 30.60
CA GLU A 94 11.11 2.73 29.31
C GLU A 94 11.76 1.63 28.45
N LYS A 95 12.62 0.80 29.04
CA LYS A 95 13.25 -0.35 28.41
C LYS A 95 12.21 -1.30 27.82
N ALA A 96 11.19 -1.68 28.58
CA ALA A 96 10.12 -2.57 28.13
C ALA A 96 9.36 -1.98 26.91
N LYS A 97 9.12 -0.66 26.90
CA LYS A 97 8.49 0.02 25.75
C LYS A 97 9.39 0.00 24.51
N LEU A 98 10.69 0.20 24.68
CA LEU A 98 11.66 0.18 23.58
C LEU A 98 11.83 -1.22 23.03
N GLU A 99 11.85 -2.27 23.87
CA GLU A 99 11.88 -3.68 23.47
C GLU A 99 10.64 -4.03 22.61
N THR A 100 9.45 -3.62 23.04
CA THR A 100 8.22 -3.82 22.28
C THR A 100 8.31 -3.16 20.90
N ARG A 101 8.79 -1.90 20.83
CA ARG A 101 8.98 -1.19 19.57
C ARG A 101 9.99 -1.90 18.66
N LEU A 102 11.13 -2.35 19.18
CA LEU A 102 12.13 -3.09 18.41
C LEU A 102 11.57 -4.41 17.85
N HIS A 103 10.68 -5.07 18.60
CA HIS A 103 10.07 -6.33 18.17
C HIS A 103 9.01 -6.15 17.09
N GLU A 104 8.26 -5.04 17.13
CA GLU A 104 7.21 -4.74 16.15
C GLU A 104 7.78 -4.30 14.80
N LEU A 105 9.04 -3.93 14.77
CA LEU A 105 9.70 -3.40 13.61
C LEU A 105 10.05 -4.54 12.60
N LYS A 106 9.42 -4.54 11.41
CA LYS A 106 9.71 -5.49 10.32
C LYS A 106 10.00 -4.77 9.01
N LEU A 107 11.06 -5.17 8.35
CA LEU A 107 11.35 -4.74 6.99
C LEU A 107 10.32 -5.34 6.02
N LEU A 108 9.96 -4.57 5.01
CA LEU A 108 9.14 -5.05 3.91
C LEU A 108 10.02 -5.77 2.89
N GLU A 109 9.55 -6.93 2.41
CA GLU A 109 10.25 -7.66 1.36
C GLU A 109 9.88 -7.09 -0.02
N PRO A 110 10.84 -6.94 -0.93
CA PRO A 110 10.55 -6.55 -2.30
C PRO A 110 9.80 -7.66 -3.03
N ILE A 111 8.93 -7.28 -3.96
CA ILE A 111 8.14 -8.19 -4.78
C ILE A 111 8.94 -8.55 -6.03
N ALA A 112 9.01 -9.83 -6.39
CA ALA A 112 9.55 -10.25 -7.66
C ALA A 112 8.49 -10.14 -8.78
N TYR A 113 8.94 -9.91 -10.02
CA TYR A 113 8.01 -9.87 -11.16
C TYR A 113 7.28 -11.22 -11.33
N GLU A 114 7.96 -12.29 -11.04
CA GLU A 114 7.47 -13.67 -11.12
C GLU A 114 6.24 -13.89 -10.23
N ASP A 115 6.20 -13.20 -9.07
CA ASP A 115 5.09 -13.29 -8.11
C ASP A 115 3.78 -12.73 -8.65
N VAL A 116 3.85 -11.85 -9.66
CA VAL A 116 2.67 -11.18 -10.24
C VAL A 116 2.47 -11.52 -11.72
N ALA A 117 3.40 -12.23 -12.35
CA ALA A 117 3.33 -12.56 -13.78
C ALA A 117 2.10 -13.41 -14.13
N TYR A 118 1.62 -14.22 -13.19
CA TYR A 118 0.42 -15.03 -13.34
C TYR A 118 -0.83 -14.22 -13.67
N LEU A 119 -0.92 -12.96 -13.25
CA LEU A 119 -2.06 -12.06 -13.53
C LEU A 119 -2.24 -11.85 -15.04
N HIS A 120 -1.13 -11.74 -15.79
CA HIS A 120 -1.19 -11.64 -17.25
C HIS A 120 -1.68 -12.93 -17.89
N THR A 121 -1.26 -14.07 -17.37
CA THR A 121 -1.71 -15.39 -17.85
C THR A 121 -3.19 -15.59 -17.58
N GLN A 122 -3.64 -15.33 -16.37
CA GLN A 122 -5.07 -15.38 -16.02
C GLN A 122 -5.91 -14.46 -16.91
N TRP A 123 -5.45 -13.22 -17.13
CA TRP A 123 -6.12 -12.29 -18.04
C TRP A 123 -6.37 -12.85 -19.43
N LYS A 124 -5.41 -13.62 -19.97
CA LYS A 124 -5.52 -14.22 -21.30
C LYS A 124 -6.42 -15.44 -21.34
N GLU A 125 -6.46 -16.22 -20.28
CA GLU A 125 -7.18 -17.49 -20.20
C GLU A 125 -8.65 -17.31 -19.86
N LEU A 126 -8.99 -16.27 -19.10
CA LEU A 126 -10.37 -16.00 -18.69
C LEU A 126 -11.25 -15.62 -19.89
N LYS A 127 -12.37 -16.33 -20.01
CA LYS A 127 -13.37 -16.02 -21.05
C LYS A 127 -14.12 -14.73 -20.69
N ARG A 128 -14.21 -13.82 -21.66
CA ARG A 128 -15.01 -12.59 -21.53
C ARG A 128 -16.47 -12.92 -21.18
N ASN A 129 -17.10 -12.02 -20.42
CA ASN A 129 -18.52 -12.12 -20.02
C ASN A 129 -18.87 -13.31 -19.12
N THR A 130 -17.90 -13.99 -18.49
CA THR A 130 -18.14 -14.98 -17.44
C THR A 130 -18.12 -14.33 -16.06
N GLU A 131 -18.63 -15.03 -15.05
CA GLU A 131 -18.62 -14.55 -13.67
C GLU A 131 -17.19 -14.52 -13.12
N GLU A 132 -16.36 -15.50 -13.50
CA GLU A 132 -14.94 -15.55 -13.14
C GLU A 132 -14.20 -14.32 -13.68
N PHE A 133 -14.51 -13.93 -14.94
CA PHE A 133 -13.91 -12.73 -15.53
C PHE A 133 -14.35 -11.45 -14.79
N ARG A 134 -15.62 -11.34 -14.41
CA ARG A 134 -16.13 -10.21 -13.63
C ARG A 134 -15.45 -10.12 -12.26
N THR A 135 -15.36 -11.25 -11.55
CA THR A 135 -14.69 -11.33 -10.25
C THR A 135 -13.22 -10.92 -10.36
N PHE A 136 -12.54 -11.37 -11.42
CA PHE A 136 -11.16 -10.99 -11.69
C PHE A 136 -11.01 -9.47 -11.92
N ILE A 137 -11.91 -8.84 -12.70
CA ILE A 137 -11.90 -7.38 -12.91
C ILE A 137 -12.15 -6.62 -11.62
N GLN A 138 -13.09 -7.08 -10.81
CA GLN A 138 -13.49 -6.41 -9.57
C GLN A 138 -12.35 -6.32 -8.54
N GLN A 139 -11.36 -7.23 -8.60
CA GLN A 139 -10.19 -7.16 -7.73
C GLN A 139 -9.36 -5.88 -7.93
N PHE A 140 -9.39 -5.31 -9.13
CA PHE A 140 -8.57 -4.16 -9.49
C PHE A 140 -9.30 -2.84 -9.40
N VAL A 141 -10.64 -2.82 -9.40
CA VAL A 141 -11.42 -1.58 -9.36
C VAL A 141 -11.81 -1.26 -7.93
N LYS A 142 -11.13 -0.29 -7.33
CA LYS A 142 -11.41 0.17 -5.96
C LYS A 142 -12.62 1.11 -5.90
N ALA A 143 -12.71 2.06 -6.84
CA ALA A 143 -13.80 3.02 -6.92
C ALA A 143 -13.93 3.62 -8.32
N ILE A 144 -15.14 4.08 -8.65
CA ILE A 144 -15.42 4.90 -9.82
C ILE A 144 -16.14 6.15 -9.32
N HIS A 145 -15.52 7.32 -9.50
CA HIS A 145 -16.09 8.60 -9.10
C HIS A 145 -16.68 9.28 -10.34
N VAL A 146 -18.00 9.39 -10.38
CA VAL A 146 -18.72 9.99 -11.52
C VAL A 146 -19.06 11.45 -11.20
N ARG A 147 -18.68 12.37 -12.09
CA ARG A 147 -18.97 13.81 -12.04
C ARG A 147 -19.86 14.19 -13.25
N PRO A 148 -20.40 15.42 -13.31
CA PRO A 148 -21.30 15.82 -14.39
C PRO A 148 -20.73 15.65 -15.81
N TYR A 149 -19.42 15.84 -15.98
CA TYR A 149 -18.76 15.85 -17.30
C TYR A 149 -17.66 14.80 -17.46
N ASP A 150 -17.16 14.24 -16.38
CA ASP A 150 -16.05 13.30 -16.36
C ASP A 150 -16.26 12.20 -15.31
N PHE A 151 -15.33 11.27 -15.27
CA PHE A 151 -15.26 10.25 -14.23
C PHE A 151 -13.82 9.86 -13.99
N ASP A 152 -13.53 9.40 -12.75
CA ASP A 152 -12.25 8.81 -12.37
C ASP A 152 -12.44 7.34 -12.07
N ILE A 153 -11.49 6.51 -12.51
CA ILE A 153 -11.38 5.13 -12.11
C ILE A 153 -10.18 5.01 -11.18
N VAL A 154 -10.41 4.54 -9.97
CA VAL A 154 -9.37 4.24 -9.00
C VAL A 154 -9.07 2.76 -9.09
N LEU A 155 -7.87 2.41 -9.54
CA LEU A 155 -7.39 1.05 -9.60
C LEU A 155 -6.47 0.76 -8.42
N ASP A 156 -6.67 -0.40 -7.83
CA ASP A 156 -5.77 -0.98 -6.84
C ASP A 156 -5.14 -2.24 -7.44
N MET A 157 -3.83 -2.21 -7.63
CA MET A 157 -3.12 -3.36 -8.20
C MET A 157 -2.69 -4.38 -7.15
N GLY A 158 -2.92 -4.10 -5.84
CA GLY A 158 -2.86 -5.06 -4.74
C GLY A 158 -1.62 -5.95 -4.70
N PHE A 159 -0.41 -5.38 -4.85
CA PHE A 159 0.83 -6.18 -4.82
C PHE A 159 1.29 -6.48 -3.38
N GLY A 160 0.42 -6.99 -2.53
CA GLY A 160 0.80 -7.46 -1.20
C GLY A 160 0.97 -6.35 -0.16
N VAL A 161 2.19 -6.01 0.23
CA VAL A 161 2.47 -5.13 1.38
C VAL A 161 2.31 -3.65 1.08
N VAL A 162 2.41 -3.24 -0.19
CA VAL A 162 2.28 -1.84 -0.64
C VAL A 162 1.19 -1.76 -1.71
N GLU A 163 0.12 -1.04 -1.40
CA GLU A 163 -0.95 -0.76 -2.36
C GLU A 163 -0.46 0.25 -3.41
N LEU A 164 -0.59 -0.11 -4.67
CA LEU A 164 -0.41 0.81 -5.79
C LEU A 164 -1.78 1.23 -6.32
N THR A 165 -2.27 2.38 -5.85
CA THR A 165 -3.50 2.98 -6.34
C THR A 165 -3.20 3.91 -7.51
N GLU A 166 -3.87 3.72 -8.65
CA GLU A 166 -3.80 4.59 -9.82
C GLU A 166 -5.18 5.24 -10.04
N THR A 167 -5.20 6.55 -10.19
CA THR A 167 -6.39 7.30 -10.57
C THR A 167 -6.30 7.71 -12.03
N ILE A 168 -7.31 7.38 -12.81
CA ILE A 168 -7.39 7.69 -14.23
C ILE A 168 -8.64 8.54 -14.45
N SER A 169 -8.41 9.78 -14.91
CA SER A 169 -9.48 10.72 -15.23
C SER A 169 -9.75 10.70 -16.74
N MET A 170 -11.02 10.68 -17.11
CA MET A 170 -11.45 10.70 -18.49
C MET A 170 -12.72 11.52 -18.67
N ARG A 171 -12.79 12.33 -19.74
CA ARG A 171 -14.01 13.02 -20.13
C ARG A 171 -14.97 12.04 -20.78
N ARG A 172 -16.28 12.21 -20.55
CA ARG A 172 -17.30 11.31 -21.14
C ARG A 172 -17.28 11.27 -22.67
N GLY A 173 -17.00 12.41 -23.33
CA GLY A 173 -16.83 12.47 -24.78
C GLY A 173 -15.71 11.58 -25.27
N GLU A 174 -14.55 11.62 -24.63
CA GLU A 174 -13.38 10.79 -24.95
C GLU A 174 -13.71 9.28 -24.83
N LEU A 175 -14.52 8.89 -23.84
CA LEU A 175 -14.98 7.51 -23.69
C LEU A 175 -15.76 7.01 -24.90
N TYR A 176 -16.72 7.83 -25.40
CA TYR A 176 -17.54 7.48 -26.54
C TYR A 176 -16.72 7.42 -27.84
N GLU A 177 -15.86 8.40 -28.10
CA GLU A 177 -14.96 8.42 -29.24
C GLU A 177 -14.04 7.21 -29.29
N MET A 178 -13.48 6.82 -28.14
CA MET A 178 -12.61 5.65 -28.02
C MET A 178 -13.37 4.35 -28.28
N PHE A 179 -14.60 4.23 -27.81
CA PHE A 179 -15.43 3.06 -28.07
C PHE A 179 -15.80 2.93 -29.53
N ASP A 180 -16.27 4.02 -30.14
CA ASP A 180 -16.67 4.04 -31.57
C ASP A 180 -15.47 3.75 -32.51
N SER A 181 -14.28 4.14 -32.14
CA SER A 181 -13.07 3.81 -32.91
C SER A 181 -12.70 2.34 -32.87
N LYS A 182 -12.95 1.67 -31.73
CA LYS A 182 -12.63 0.24 -31.55
C LYS A 182 -13.69 -0.73 -32.07
N VAL A 183 -14.93 -0.27 -32.25
CA VAL A 183 -16.02 -1.09 -32.83
C VAL A 183 -15.92 -1.16 -34.35
N LYS A 184 -15.16 -0.22 -34.98
CA LYS A 184 -14.95 -0.16 -36.44
C LYS A 184 -13.69 -0.92 -36.93
N GLU A 185 -12.88 -1.44 -36.02
CA GLU A 185 -11.76 -2.36 -36.29
C GLU A 185 -12.19 -3.83 -36.02
#